data_162ae8e1d58c318e71fa737c5e7bb37d
#
_entry.id   162ae8e1d58c318e71fa737c5e7bb37d
#
_cell.length_a   1.000
_cell.length_b   1.000
_cell.length_c   1.000
_cell.angle_alpha   90.00
_cell.angle_beta   90.00
_cell.angle_gamma   90.00
#
_symmetry.space_group_name_H-M   'P 1'
#
loop_
_entity.id
_entity.type
_entity.pdbx_description
1 polymer ?
#
loop_
_entity_poly.entity_id
_entity_poly.type
_entity_poly.pdbx_seq_one_letter_code
_entity_poly.pdbx_strand_id
1 'polypeptide(L)'
;MTMTRNLLKRRIAVARGLEPGDVVLKNCQIVDVYTQTIRPGDIVIADGIIAGVGGPYEGQEVIDAHGAYAAPGLIESHIHIESSYVSPEEFGRLVVPLGTTTVVADPHEIVNVCGLAGLRYMMEAADKTALDVRFMVPSCVPATPFDHSGAVLEADDMKAPLADDRVLGVGEFMNCPGILNGDDAVLDKLVAAYEAKKPIDGHSPGVTGKDLQAYASAQIRTDHECFTLDDVEARLQAGMYVMLRNGSACHDLPNLVRAVTPANLRRFLLCSDDLHPKTIFEKGHLNEHLRLCVAAGLSPQAAITMATLNAADCYHFDDRGALAPGKRADIVLFEDLKDFHVLATFIGGQKAAEKGQYLLPFTRADYSAVGSSVCIAGFSEEKLVMHLTSDRIRTIDIVPGGVVTEKGEALIHRDDRGDFVYDPQADIVKVAVVERHHGTGCVGLGLLRGYGLKRGAVAVSVAHDSHNIIVAGTNNRDMAAAVEALEGQKGGMTIVLDGTVLASIPLPIAGLMSDQPAAAVDAAMDELYAKAHHVLGVSADVDVIMTLCFMSLPVIPKLKLLDTGLFDVEAFDFVPIELG
;
A
#
# COMPACT_ATOMS: atom_id res chain seq x y z
N MET A 1 11.01 26.32 -4.04
CA MET A 1 11.31 27.78 -4.22
C MET A 1 12.79 28.00 -3.96
N THR A 2 13.52 28.60 -4.90
CA THR A 2 14.95 28.87 -4.70
C THR A 2 15.14 29.93 -3.61
N MET A 3 15.96 29.63 -2.59
CA MET A 3 16.26 30.54 -1.49
C MET A 3 16.97 31.81 -2.02
N THR A 4 16.39 32.98 -1.79
CA THR A 4 16.99 34.29 -2.10
C THR A 4 17.33 35.03 -0.81
N ARG A 5 18.26 36.02 -0.94
CA ARG A 5 18.64 36.88 0.19
C ARG A 5 17.42 37.62 0.77
N ASN A 6 16.48 38.05 -0.07
CA ASN A 6 15.30 38.80 0.37
C ASN A 6 14.32 37.90 1.14
N LEU A 7 14.06 36.66 0.68
CA LEU A 7 13.27 35.67 1.41
C LEU A 7 13.89 35.37 2.78
N LEU A 8 15.21 35.17 2.82
CA LEU A 8 15.90 34.91 4.08
C LEU A 8 15.82 36.11 5.05
N LYS A 9 16.00 37.33 4.56
CA LYS A 9 15.84 38.55 5.38
C LYS A 9 14.44 38.67 5.95
N ARG A 10 13.41 38.44 5.13
CA ARG A 10 12.00 38.47 5.56
C ARG A 10 11.73 37.43 6.67
N ARG A 11 12.12 36.17 6.46
CA ARG A 11 11.93 35.10 7.44
C ARG A 11 12.62 35.44 8.79
N ILE A 12 13.84 35.99 8.73
CA ILE A 12 14.56 36.44 9.94
C ILE A 12 13.81 37.58 10.62
N ALA A 13 13.27 38.57 9.87
CA ALA A 13 12.51 39.68 10.44
C ALA A 13 11.21 39.19 11.10
N VAL A 14 10.46 38.28 10.45
CA VAL A 14 9.26 37.65 11.01
C VAL A 14 9.61 36.85 12.27
N ALA A 15 10.66 36.02 12.25
CA ALA A 15 11.11 35.22 13.40
C ALA A 15 11.48 36.09 14.61
N ARG A 16 11.97 37.32 14.37
CA ARG A 16 12.30 38.30 15.41
C ARG A 16 11.10 39.17 15.85
N GLY A 17 9.92 38.97 15.24
CA GLY A 17 8.73 39.80 15.50
C GLY A 17 8.84 41.23 14.98
N LEU A 18 9.72 41.51 14.02
CA LEU A 18 9.89 42.84 13.41
C LEU A 18 8.94 43.07 12.22
N GLU A 19 8.44 41.99 11.63
CA GLU A 19 7.45 41.99 10.56
C GLU A 19 6.39 40.91 10.87
N PRO A 20 5.13 41.11 10.45
CA PRO A 20 4.10 40.06 10.58
C PRO A 20 4.39 38.92 9.61
N GLY A 21 4.07 37.70 10.01
CA GLY A 21 4.05 36.54 9.13
C GLY A 21 2.87 36.57 8.16
N ASP A 22 2.83 35.60 7.24
CA ASP A 22 1.66 35.39 6.37
C ASP A 22 0.49 34.85 7.19
N VAL A 23 0.77 33.82 8.01
CA VAL A 23 -0.18 33.17 8.89
C VAL A 23 0.42 33.04 10.28
N VAL A 24 -0.38 33.23 11.33
CA VAL A 24 -0.03 32.86 12.69
C VAL A 24 -1.11 31.95 13.30
N LEU A 25 -0.69 30.80 13.80
CA LEU A 25 -1.52 29.92 14.60
C LEU A 25 -1.31 30.31 16.06
N LYS A 26 -2.35 30.85 16.70
CA LYS A 26 -2.30 31.31 18.10
C LYS A 26 -2.87 30.29 19.06
N ASN A 27 -2.44 30.40 20.33
CA ASN A 27 -2.98 29.59 21.42
C ASN A 27 -2.86 28.07 21.18
N CYS A 28 -1.76 27.61 20.57
CA CYS A 28 -1.49 26.19 20.36
C CYS A 28 -0.91 25.53 21.63
N GLN A 29 -1.18 24.22 21.79
CA GLN A 29 -0.36 23.32 22.58
C GLN A 29 0.64 22.65 21.62
N ILE A 30 1.87 23.14 21.59
CA ILE A 30 2.88 22.73 20.60
C ILE A 30 3.51 21.41 21.03
N VAL A 31 3.38 20.37 20.21
CA VAL A 31 4.04 19.08 20.42
C VAL A 31 5.47 19.18 19.87
N ASP A 32 6.43 19.19 20.77
CA ASP A 32 7.85 19.26 20.45
C ASP A 32 8.45 17.84 20.40
N VAL A 33 8.66 17.34 19.18
CA VAL A 33 9.19 15.99 18.93
C VAL A 33 10.68 15.87 19.21
N TYR A 34 11.43 16.98 19.27
CA TYR A 34 12.84 16.96 19.65
C TYR A 34 13.05 16.77 21.15
N THR A 35 12.21 17.43 21.97
CA THR A 35 12.34 17.43 23.44
C THR A 35 11.34 16.50 24.12
N GLN A 36 10.41 15.90 23.36
CA GLN A 36 9.32 15.05 23.88
C GLN A 36 8.42 15.78 24.89
N THR A 37 8.20 17.09 24.68
CA THR A 37 7.40 17.94 25.56
C THR A 37 6.22 18.57 24.83
N ILE A 38 5.24 19.05 25.60
CA ILE A 38 4.14 19.87 25.10
C ILE A 38 4.21 21.22 25.82
N ARG A 39 4.14 22.31 25.03
CA ARG A 39 4.22 23.66 25.58
C ARG A 39 3.25 24.61 24.87
N PRO A 40 2.63 25.56 25.58
CA PRO A 40 1.79 26.58 24.95
C PRO A 40 2.64 27.53 24.11
N GLY A 41 2.06 28.05 23.04
CA GLY A 41 2.71 29.06 22.20
C GLY A 41 2.03 29.28 20.87
N ASP A 42 2.57 30.25 20.12
CA ASP A 42 2.15 30.57 18.77
C ASP A 42 3.12 29.97 17.75
N ILE A 43 2.65 29.75 16.51
CA ILE A 43 3.47 29.34 15.37
C ILE A 43 3.27 30.39 14.29
N VAL A 44 4.36 31.04 13.86
CA VAL A 44 4.31 32.01 12.75
C VAL A 44 4.95 31.46 11.50
N ILE A 45 4.26 31.66 10.38
CA ILE A 45 4.60 31.13 9.06
C ILE A 45 4.91 32.29 8.12
N ALA A 46 6.00 32.19 7.36
CA ALA A 46 6.36 33.09 6.28
C ALA A 46 6.85 32.30 5.07
N ASP A 47 6.30 32.60 3.89
CA ASP A 47 6.65 31.95 2.61
C ASP A 47 6.52 30.42 2.68
N GLY A 48 5.49 29.89 3.35
CA GLY A 48 5.24 28.46 3.51
C GLY A 48 6.17 27.75 4.50
N ILE A 49 7.02 28.48 5.22
CA ILE A 49 8.02 27.97 6.17
C ILE A 49 7.68 28.47 7.58
N ILE A 50 7.86 27.63 8.57
CA ILE A 50 7.79 28.04 9.98
C ILE A 50 8.93 29.03 10.23
N ALA A 51 8.60 30.28 10.49
CA ALA A 51 9.57 31.31 10.80
C ALA A 51 9.91 31.32 12.31
N GLY A 52 8.90 31.07 13.17
CA GLY A 52 9.10 31.08 14.61
C GLY A 52 8.06 30.23 15.35
N VAL A 53 8.44 29.77 16.56
CA VAL A 53 7.63 28.90 17.41
C VAL A 53 7.77 29.37 18.87
N GLY A 54 6.63 29.51 19.56
CA GLY A 54 6.59 29.88 20.97
C GLY A 54 6.05 31.28 21.23
N GLY A 55 6.34 32.25 20.40
CA GLY A 55 5.84 33.63 20.33
C GLY A 55 5.68 34.43 21.63
N PRO A 56 4.99 35.56 21.61
CA PRO A 56 3.87 35.94 20.73
C PRO A 56 4.31 36.46 19.37
N TYR A 57 3.52 36.16 18.34
CA TYR A 57 3.76 36.64 16.98
C TYR A 57 2.53 37.36 16.40
N GLU A 58 2.77 38.15 15.35
CA GLU A 58 1.72 38.75 14.52
C GLU A 58 1.73 38.15 13.11
N GLY A 59 0.56 38.06 12.47
CA GLY A 59 0.40 37.56 11.11
C GLY A 59 -0.64 38.37 10.35
N GLN A 60 -0.57 38.34 9.01
CA GLN A 60 -1.61 38.92 8.15
C GLN A 60 -2.93 38.15 8.32
N GLU A 61 -2.85 36.82 8.40
CA GLU A 61 -3.94 35.95 8.80
C GLU A 61 -3.67 35.42 10.20
N VAL A 62 -4.68 35.51 11.07
CA VAL A 62 -4.63 35.01 12.45
C VAL A 62 -5.64 33.90 12.62
N ILE A 63 -5.17 32.71 12.99
CA ILE A 63 -5.99 31.54 13.26
C ILE A 63 -5.83 31.18 14.73
N ASP A 64 -6.91 31.26 15.49
CA ASP A 64 -6.90 30.83 16.88
C ASP A 64 -7.10 29.31 16.95
N ALA A 65 -6.11 28.61 17.47
CA ALA A 65 -6.17 27.16 17.67
C ALA A 65 -7.00 26.76 18.92
N HIS A 66 -7.45 27.74 19.73
CA HIS A 66 -8.27 27.50 20.93
C HIS A 66 -7.73 26.43 21.88
N GLY A 67 -6.40 26.30 21.98
CA GLY A 67 -5.76 25.30 22.82
C GLY A 67 -5.57 23.92 22.16
N ALA A 68 -5.88 23.77 20.88
CA ALA A 68 -5.62 22.55 20.13
C ALA A 68 -4.12 22.19 20.11
N TYR A 69 -3.84 20.90 19.97
CA TYR A 69 -2.48 20.39 19.90
C TYR A 69 -1.94 20.53 18.47
N ALA A 70 -0.91 21.36 18.32
CA ALA A 70 -0.20 21.50 17.05
C ALA A 70 0.93 20.46 16.98
N ALA A 71 0.90 19.61 15.99
CA ALA A 71 1.93 18.62 15.69
C ALA A 71 2.48 18.79 14.26
N PRO A 72 3.68 18.29 13.95
CA PRO A 72 4.14 18.22 12.56
C PRO A 72 3.18 17.41 11.72
N GLY A 73 3.07 17.72 10.42
CA GLY A 73 2.32 16.91 9.47
C GLY A 73 2.81 15.46 9.46
N LEU A 74 1.87 14.51 9.47
CA LEU A 74 2.18 13.10 9.53
C LEU A 74 2.79 12.63 8.20
N ILE A 75 3.76 11.73 8.29
CA ILE A 75 4.50 11.14 7.18
C ILE A 75 4.21 9.63 7.15
N GLU A 76 3.52 9.18 6.12
CA GLU A 76 3.35 7.76 5.82
C GLU A 76 4.67 7.21 5.27
N SER A 77 5.23 6.20 5.93
CA SER A 77 6.58 5.75 5.63
C SER A 77 6.65 4.67 4.55
N HIS A 78 5.54 3.97 4.27
CA HIS A 78 5.46 2.95 3.22
C HIS A 78 4.01 2.60 2.90
N ILE A 79 3.61 2.78 1.65
CA ILE A 79 2.26 2.46 1.18
C ILE A 79 2.24 2.15 -0.31
N HIS A 80 1.32 1.24 -0.71
CA HIS A 80 0.87 1.03 -2.07
C HIS A 80 -0.43 1.81 -2.26
N ILE A 81 -0.37 3.00 -2.88
CA ILE A 81 -1.57 3.84 -3.09
C ILE A 81 -2.63 3.08 -3.90
N GLU A 82 -2.21 2.23 -4.81
CA GLU A 82 -3.04 1.38 -5.67
C GLU A 82 -3.98 0.50 -4.85
N SER A 83 -3.56 0.01 -3.70
CA SER A 83 -4.38 -0.80 -2.79
C SER A 83 -5.55 -0.02 -2.17
N SER A 84 -5.55 1.31 -2.29
CA SER A 84 -6.72 2.12 -1.96
C SER A 84 -7.77 2.14 -3.08
N TYR A 85 -7.51 1.49 -4.21
CA TYR A 85 -8.36 1.45 -5.41
C TYR A 85 -8.70 2.82 -6.00
N VAL A 86 -8.01 3.89 -5.58
CA VAL A 86 -8.19 5.25 -6.11
C VAL A 86 -6.85 5.86 -6.53
N SER A 87 -6.91 6.84 -7.43
CA SER A 87 -5.72 7.54 -7.92
C SER A 87 -5.05 8.39 -6.83
N PRO A 88 -3.75 8.72 -6.97
CA PRO A 88 -3.00 9.50 -5.98
C PRO A 88 -3.65 10.81 -5.58
N GLU A 89 -4.26 11.52 -6.53
CA GLU A 89 -4.94 12.78 -6.23
C GLU A 89 -6.23 12.58 -5.42
N GLU A 90 -6.94 11.48 -5.62
CA GLU A 90 -8.10 11.13 -4.80
C GLU A 90 -7.67 10.60 -3.44
N PHE A 91 -6.60 9.82 -3.38
CA PHE A 91 -5.99 9.39 -2.12
C PHE A 91 -5.61 10.58 -1.24
N GLY A 92 -5.02 11.64 -1.83
CA GLY A 92 -4.73 12.87 -1.10
C GLY A 92 -5.97 13.51 -0.46
N ARG A 93 -7.13 13.45 -1.14
CA ARG A 93 -8.40 13.93 -0.57
C ARG A 93 -8.89 13.12 0.63
N LEU A 94 -8.51 11.85 0.69
CA LEU A 94 -8.86 10.98 1.82
C LEU A 94 -7.96 11.25 3.03
N VAL A 95 -6.64 11.32 2.85
CA VAL A 95 -5.70 11.24 3.97
C VAL A 95 -5.26 12.60 4.51
N VAL A 96 -5.29 13.66 3.68
CA VAL A 96 -4.95 15.03 4.15
C VAL A 96 -5.91 15.51 5.25
N PRO A 97 -7.23 15.28 5.17
CA PRO A 97 -8.15 15.59 6.28
C PRO A 97 -7.87 14.82 7.57
N LEU A 98 -7.09 13.72 7.50
CA LEU A 98 -6.68 12.89 8.63
C LEU A 98 -5.28 13.23 9.16
N GLY A 99 -4.67 14.31 8.65
CA GLY A 99 -3.39 14.83 9.14
C GLY A 99 -2.16 14.36 8.38
N THR A 100 -2.29 13.48 7.39
CA THR A 100 -1.16 13.04 6.57
C THR A 100 -0.82 14.10 5.53
N THR A 101 0.44 14.54 5.52
CA THR A 101 0.93 15.60 4.62
C THR A 101 1.99 15.11 3.65
N THR A 102 2.63 14.01 3.95
CA THR A 102 3.67 13.39 3.12
C THR A 102 3.47 11.88 3.11
N VAL A 103 3.73 11.27 1.95
CA VAL A 103 3.62 9.82 1.74
C VAL A 103 4.86 9.33 1.00
N VAL A 104 5.43 8.21 1.45
CA VAL A 104 6.44 7.44 0.72
C VAL A 104 5.72 6.27 0.06
N ALA A 105 5.51 6.38 -1.25
CA ALA A 105 4.77 5.40 -2.02
C ALA A 105 5.72 4.46 -2.80
N ASP A 106 5.48 3.17 -2.73
CA ASP A 106 6.08 2.17 -3.60
C ASP A 106 5.05 1.72 -4.63
N PRO A 107 5.10 2.23 -5.87
CA PRO A 107 4.08 1.94 -6.89
C PRO A 107 4.39 0.66 -7.67
N HIS A 108 4.87 -0.41 -7.02
CA HIS A 108 5.24 -1.64 -7.74
C HIS A 108 4.02 -2.30 -8.40
N GLU A 109 2.83 -2.10 -7.87
CA GLU A 109 1.61 -2.65 -8.41
C GLU A 109 1.33 -2.17 -9.83
N ILE A 110 1.24 -0.86 -10.02
CA ILE A 110 1.02 -0.31 -11.38
C ILE A 110 2.24 -0.49 -12.27
N VAL A 111 3.44 -0.54 -11.70
CA VAL A 111 4.68 -0.76 -12.48
C VAL A 111 4.75 -2.21 -12.98
N ASN A 112 4.26 -3.20 -12.25
CA ASN A 112 4.10 -4.57 -12.73
C ASN A 112 3.16 -4.65 -13.94
N VAL A 113 2.16 -3.76 -14.03
CA VAL A 113 1.19 -3.74 -15.14
C VAL A 113 1.67 -2.89 -16.30
N CYS A 114 2.17 -1.69 -16.06
CA CYS A 114 2.41 -0.66 -17.08
C CYS A 114 3.88 -0.21 -17.15
N GLY A 115 4.80 -0.83 -16.43
CA GLY A 115 6.21 -0.45 -16.39
C GLY A 115 6.40 1.00 -15.97
N LEU A 116 7.42 1.65 -16.51
CA LEU A 116 7.73 3.06 -16.22
C LEU A 116 6.63 4.04 -16.65
N ALA A 117 5.68 3.65 -17.51
CA ALA A 117 4.51 4.46 -17.82
C ALA A 117 3.58 4.55 -16.59
N GLY A 118 3.46 3.46 -15.83
CA GLY A 118 2.74 3.42 -14.55
C GLY A 118 3.36 4.37 -13.52
N LEU A 119 4.68 4.30 -13.33
CA LEU A 119 5.39 5.22 -12.42
C LEU A 119 5.18 6.69 -12.81
N ARG A 120 5.30 7.02 -14.11
CA ARG A 120 5.05 8.40 -14.59
C ARG A 120 3.63 8.85 -14.31
N TYR A 121 2.64 8.00 -14.58
CA TYR A 121 1.24 8.31 -14.26
C TYR A 121 1.06 8.63 -12.77
N MET A 122 1.58 7.79 -11.87
CA MET A 122 1.49 8.02 -10.42
C MET A 122 2.10 9.37 -10.01
N MET A 123 3.26 9.71 -10.59
CA MET A 123 3.93 10.99 -10.33
C MET A 123 3.13 12.18 -10.85
N GLU A 124 2.54 12.09 -12.06
CA GLU A 124 1.71 13.15 -12.65
C GLU A 124 0.37 13.32 -11.90
N ALA A 125 -0.21 12.23 -11.42
CA ALA A 125 -1.41 12.23 -10.60
C ALA A 125 -1.15 12.85 -9.22
N ALA A 126 0.00 12.55 -8.61
CA ALA A 126 0.44 13.15 -7.37
C ALA A 126 0.61 14.68 -7.47
N ASP A 127 1.01 15.21 -8.63
CA ASP A 127 1.10 16.66 -8.85
C ASP A 127 -0.27 17.37 -8.86
N LYS A 128 -1.39 16.63 -8.82
CA LYS A 128 -2.76 17.19 -8.79
C LYS A 128 -3.36 17.30 -7.38
N THR A 129 -2.63 16.92 -6.36
CA THR A 129 -3.03 17.04 -4.95
C THR A 129 -2.05 17.90 -4.16
N ALA A 130 -2.47 18.38 -2.99
CA ALA A 130 -1.57 19.04 -2.04
C ALA A 130 -0.74 18.06 -1.21
N LEU A 131 -1.13 16.78 -1.17
CA LEU A 131 -0.35 15.72 -0.54
C LEU A 131 1.02 15.63 -1.21
N ASP A 132 2.10 15.67 -0.44
CA ASP A 132 3.45 15.50 -0.97
C ASP A 132 3.76 13.99 -1.09
N VAL A 133 3.54 13.44 -2.29
CA VAL A 133 3.83 12.03 -2.56
C VAL A 133 5.26 11.91 -3.08
N ARG A 134 6.06 11.13 -2.37
CA ARG A 134 7.42 10.75 -2.74
C ARG A 134 7.44 9.29 -3.13
N PHE A 135 8.21 8.95 -4.13
CA PHE A 135 8.17 7.63 -4.74
C PHE A 135 9.44 6.84 -4.47
N MET A 136 9.28 5.54 -4.34
CA MET A 136 10.34 4.57 -4.45
C MET A 136 10.30 3.92 -5.84
N VAL A 137 11.44 3.61 -6.44
CA VAL A 137 11.47 2.80 -7.67
C VAL A 137 11.33 1.35 -7.26
N PRO A 138 10.34 0.62 -7.78
CA PRO A 138 10.16 -0.79 -7.45
C PRO A 138 11.40 -1.64 -7.74
N SER A 139 11.75 -2.52 -6.82
CA SER A 139 12.91 -3.41 -6.93
C SER A 139 12.61 -4.71 -7.69
N CYS A 140 11.38 -5.20 -7.53
CA CYS A 140 10.94 -6.53 -7.95
C CYS A 140 9.75 -6.43 -8.92
N VAL A 141 10.04 -6.22 -10.18
CA VAL A 141 9.07 -6.20 -11.28
C VAL A 141 9.58 -7.12 -12.38
N PRO A 142 8.99 -8.31 -12.53
CA PRO A 142 8.04 -8.97 -11.61
C PRO A 142 8.70 -9.46 -10.31
N ALA A 143 7.87 -9.89 -9.34
CA ALA A 143 8.35 -10.48 -8.09
C ALA A 143 9.13 -11.79 -8.32
N THR A 144 8.69 -12.60 -9.28
CA THR A 144 9.37 -13.82 -9.72
C THR A 144 9.31 -13.96 -11.25
N PRO A 145 10.20 -14.77 -11.87
CA PRO A 145 10.17 -15.03 -13.32
C PRO A 145 9.15 -16.10 -13.74
N PHE A 146 8.29 -16.59 -12.84
CA PHE A 146 7.46 -17.77 -13.09
C PHE A 146 6.09 -17.46 -13.67
N ASP A 147 5.62 -16.22 -13.57
CA ASP A 147 4.35 -15.74 -14.09
C ASP A 147 4.54 -14.59 -15.08
N HIS A 148 3.51 -14.32 -15.89
CA HIS A 148 3.54 -13.20 -16.80
C HIS A 148 3.10 -11.92 -16.08
N SER A 149 3.96 -10.91 -16.12
CA SER A 149 3.61 -9.54 -15.71
C SER A 149 3.59 -8.61 -16.93
N GLY A 150 3.00 -7.43 -16.77
CA GLY A 150 2.93 -6.43 -17.85
C GLY A 150 4.27 -5.77 -18.18
N ALA A 151 5.25 -5.87 -17.28
CA ALA A 151 6.58 -5.28 -17.46
C ALA A 151 7.67 -6.06 -16.72
N VAL A 152 8.91 -5.82 -17.14
CA VAL A 152 10.13 -6.24 -16.44
C VAL A 152 10.99 -5.00 -16.22
N LEU A 153 11.46 -4.79 -15.00
CA LEU A 153 12.38 -3.70 -14.66
C LEU A 153 13.77 -4.26 -14.35
N GLU A 154 14.72 -3.92 -15.18
CA GLU A 154 16.13 -4.20 -14.95
C GLU A 154 16.85 -3.00 -14.30
N ALA A 155 18.08 -3.19 -13.82
CA ALA A 155 18.83 -2.13 -13.15
C ALA A 155 19.03 -0.87 -14.02
N ASP A 156 19.20 -1.05 -15.33
CA ASP A 156 19.33 0.07 -16.27
C ASP A 156 18.06 0.93 -16.38
N ASP A 157 16.88 0.31 -16.27
CA ASP A 157 15.59 1.00 -16.30
C ASP A 157 15.38 1.90 -15.08
N MET A 158 15.98 1.54 -13.94
CA MET A 158 15.87 2.26 -12.67
C MET A 158 16.68 3.57 -12.66
N LYS A 159 17.73 3.69 -13.48
CA LYS A 159 18.65 4.83 -13.44
C LYS A 159 17.99 6.16 -13.72
N ALA A 160 17.10 6.23 -14.71
CA ALA A 160 16.40 7.46 -15.07
C ALA A 160 15.40 7.89 -13.97
N PRO A 161 14.52 7.03 -13.43
CA PRO A 161 13.70 7.37 -12.28
C PRO A 161 14.51 7.77 -11.05
N LEU A 162 15.59 7.06 -10.73
CA LEU A 162 16.46 7.39 -9.59
C LEU A 162 17.13 8.78 -9.70
N ALA A 163 17.20 9.37 -10.88
CA ALA A 163 17.69 10.74 -11.07
C ALA A 163 16.62 11.82 -10.81
N ASP A 164 15.33 11.47 -10.70
CA ASP A 164 14.25 12.41 -10.39
C ASP A 164 14.25 12.76 -8.89
N ASP A 165 14.09 14.05 -8.55
CA ASP A 165 14.07 14.53 -7.16
C ASP A 165 12.83 14.06 -6.37
N ARG A 166 11.74 13.64 -7.05
CA ARG A 166 10.54 13.09 -6.41
C ARG A 166 10.71 11.64 -5.99
N VAL A 167 11.69 10.96 -6.54
CA VAL A 167 12.06 9.58 -6.21
C VAL A 167 13.06 9.59 -5.09
N LEU A 168 12.73 8.95 -3.97
CA LEU A 168 13.58 8.89 -2.78
C LEU A 168 14.63 7.79 -2.87
N GLY A 169 14.27 6.63 -3.42
CA GLY A 169 15.13 5.46 -3.38
C GLY A 169 14.59 4.29 -4.16
N VAL A 170 15.04 3.11 -3.81
CA VAL A 170 14.53 1.83 -4.30
C VAL A 170 13.54 1.28 -3.29
N GLY A 171 12.38 0.84 -3.78
CA GLY A 171 11.29 0.31 -3.00
C GLY A 171 11.63 -1.02 -2.34
N GLU A 172 10.67 -1.57 -1.65
CA GLU A 172 10.83 -2.78 -0.87
C GLU A 172 11.55 -3.89 -1.65
N PHE A 173 12.66 -4.37 -1.08
CA PHE A 173 13.51 -5.33 -1.76
C PHE A 173 13.11 -6.76 -1.40
N MET A 174 12.11 -7.30 -2.11
CA MET A 174 11.50 -8.61 -1.83
C MET A 174 12.39 -9.80 -2.20
N ASN A 175 13.32 -9.65 -3.17
CA ASN A 175 14.15 -10.76 -3.64
C ASN A 175 15.33 -11.03 -2.70
N CYS A 176 15.02 -11.40 -1.44
CA CYS A 176 16.03 -11.84 -0.47
C CYS A 176 16.88 -13.03 -0.98
N PRO A 177 16.29 -14.08 -1.58
CA PRO A 177 17.10 -15.19 -2.10
C PRO A 177 18.15 -14.75 -3.12
N GLY A 178 17.82 -13.83 -4.02
CA GLY A 178 18.76 -13.30 -5.02
C GLY A 178 19.93 -12.56 -4.38
N ILE A 179 19.66 -11.76 -3.33
CA ILE A 179 20.74 -11.10 -2.54
C ILE A 179 21.62 -12.15 -1.87
N LEU A 180 21.03 -13.12 -1.17
CA LEU A 180 21.77 -14.12 -0.39
C LEU A 180 22.60 -15.04 -1.27
N ASN A 181 22.14 -15.33 -2.48
CA ASN A 181 22.85 -16.15 -3.46
C ASN A 181 23.85 -15.35 -4.31
N GLY A 182 23.86 -14.02 -4.21
CA GLY A 182 24.74 -13.16 -4.99
C GLY A 182 24.38 -13.09 -6.47
N ASP A 183 23.09 -13.05 -6.79
CA ASP A 183 22.61 -12.93 -8.17
C ASP A 183 23.01 -11.58 -8.76
N ASP A 184 23.76 -11.58 -9.85
CA ASP A 184 24.32 -10.37 -10.47
C ASP A 184 23.22 -9.38 -10.87
N ALA A 185 22.10 -9.82 -11.47
CA ALA A 185 21.03 -8.95 -11.91
C ALA A 185 20.29 -8.30 -10.71
N VAL A 186 20.19 -9.02 -9.60
CA VAL A 186 19.61 -8.51 -8.35
C VAL A 186 20.56 -7.50 -7.70
N LEU A 187 21.85 -7.81 -7.64
CA LEU A 187 22.86 -6.92 -7.06
C LEU A 187 23.05 -5.64 -7.87
N ASP A 188 22.92 -5.68 -9.20
CA ASP A 188 23.00 -4.50 -10.06
C ASP A 188 21.90 -3.46 -9.73
N LYS A 189 20.72 -3.87 -9.29
CA LYS A 189 19.66 -2.97 -8.81
C LYS A 189 20.08 -2.23 -7.52
N LEU A 190 20.74 -2.93 -6.60
CA LEU A 190 21.30 -2.31 -5.40
C LEU A 190 22.42 -1.32 -5.75
N VAL A 191 23.29 -1.69 -6.70
CA VAL A 191 24.36 -0.82 -7.19
C VAL A 191 23.79 0.46 -7.81
N ALA A 192 22.69 0.38 -8.58
CA ALA A 192 22.02 1.55 -9.13
C ALA A 192 21.54 2.53 -8.03
N ALA A 193 21.02 2.02 -6.91
CA ALA A 193 20.67 2.85 -5.75
C ALA A 193 21.89 3.50 -5.10
N TYR A 194 22.99 2.76 -4.94
CA TYR A 194 24.24 3.29 -4.37
C TYR A 194 24.83 4.39 -5.23
N GLU A 195 24.87 4.22 -6.55
CA GLU A 195 25.35 5.23 -7.49
C GLU A 195 24.49 6.51 -7.42
N ALA A 196 23.18 6.36 -7.27
CA ALA A 196 22.25 7.45 -7.07
C ALA A 196 22.32 8.07 -5.65
N LYS A 197 23.01 7.43 -4.70
CA LYS A 197 23.09 7.82 -3.28
C LYS A 197 21.71 7.89 -2.61
N LYS A 198 20.86 6.95 -2.94
CA LYS A 198 19.48 6.88 -2.47
C LYS A 198 19.26 5.66 -1.57
N PRO A 199 18.38 5.73 -0.55
CA PRO A 199 18.08 4.61 0.33
C PRO A 199 17.42 3.45 -0.41
N ILE A 200 17.46 2.28 0.23
CA ILE A 200 16.80 1.05 -0.22
C ILE A 200 15.91 0.58 0.91
N ASP A 201 14.63 0.41 0.62
CA ASP A 201 13.69 -0.16 1.57
C ASP A 201 13.70 -1.69 1.50
N GLY A 202 13.31 -2.31 2.60
CA GLY A 202 13.34 -3.75 2.77
C GLY A 202 11.97 -4.38 2.95
N HIS A 203 11.97 -5.67 2.61
CA HIS A 203 10.89 -6.61 2.78
C HIS A 203 11.50 -7.98 3.04
N SER A 204 11.57 -8.41 4.30
CA SER A 204 12.33 -9.63 4.65
C SER A 204 11.58 -10.56 5.61
N PRO A 205 10.35 -11.05 5.26
CA PRO A 205 9.58 -11.93 6.13
C PRO A 205 10.35 -13.22 6.42
N GLY A 206 10.48 -13.56 7.71
CA GLY A 206 11.13 -14.80 8.15
C GLY A 206 12.66 -14.85 7.98
N VAL A 207 13.31 -13.82 7.45
CA VAL A 207 14.77 -13.76 7.32
C VAL A 207 15.40 -13.50 8.69
N THR A 208 16.32 -14.36 9.14
CA THR A 208 16.91 -14.31 10.48
C THR A 208 18.41 -14.64 10.48
N GLY A 209 19.07 -14.46 11.61
CA GLY A 209 20.45 -14.89 11.83
C GLY A 209 21.46 -14.28 10.84
N LYS A 210 22.28 -15.11 10.20
CA LYS A 210 23.30 -14.67 9.25
C LYS A 210 22.72 -14.14 7.94
N ASP A 211 21.58 -14.65 7.54
CA ASP A 211 20.90 -14.20 6.32
C ASP A 211 20.35 -12.76 6.50
N LEU A 212 19.82 -12.43 7.68
CA LEU A 212 19.46 -11.06 8.00
C LEU A 212 20.70 -10.13 8.03
N GLN A 213 21.83 -10.60 8.55
CA GLN A 213 23.07 -9.82 8.52
C GLN A 213 23.56 -9.59 7.09
N ALA A 214 23.44 -10.58 6.21
CA ALA A 214 23.77 -10.45 4.79
C ALA A 214 22.85 -9.45 4.09
N TYR A 215 21.53 -9.56 4.32
CA TYR A 215 20.52 -8.64 3.80
C TYR A 215 20.76 -7.18 4.26
N ALA A 216 21.00 -6.97 5.54
CA ALA A 216 21.32 -5.65 6.09
C ALA A 216 22.69 -5.12 5.59
N SER A 217 23.67 -6.02 5.33
CA SER A 217 24.98 -5.61 4.79
C SER A 217 24.91 -5.08 3.36
N ALA A 218 23.83 -5.42 2.62
CA ALA A 218 23.47 -4.80 1.35
C ALA A 218 22.88 -3.39 1.51
N GLN A 219 23.02 -2.77 2.69
CA GLN A 219 22.57 -1.43 3.06
C GLN A 219 21.04 -1.23 2.93
N ILE A 220 20.28 -2.30 2.98
CA ILE A 220 18.82 -2.22 3.07
C ILE A 220 18.48 -1.64 4.43
N ARG A 221 17.68 -0.56 4.41
CA ARG A 221 17.59 0.36 5.53
C ARG A 221 16.42 0.10 6.46
N THR A 222 15.32 -0.42 5.93
CA THR A 222 14.03 -0.55 6.62
C THR A 222 13.51 -1.97 6.53
N ASP A 223 12.53 -2.32 7.35
CA ASP A 223 11.71 -3.53 7.18
C ASP A 223 10.33 -3.32 7.83
N HIS A 224 9.26 -3.69 7.12
CA HIS A 224 7.89 -3.66 7.60
C HIS A 224 7.29 -5.06 7.83
N GLU A 225 8.07 -6.12 7.56
CA GLU A 225 7.66 -7.53 7.62
C GLU A 225 8.05 -8.21 8.94
N CYS A 226 7.96 -7.49 10.06
CA CYS A 226 8.12 -8.08 11.38
C CYS A 226 6.77 -8.61 11.90
N PHE A 227 6.72 -9.85 12.35
CA PHE A 227 5.52 -10.47 12.96
C PHE A 227 5.67 -10.70 14.45
N THR A 228 6.90 -10.79 14.95
CA THR A 228 7.22 -11.07 16.36
C THR A 228 8.14 -10.01 16.95
N LEU A 229 8.21 -9.96 18.29
CA LEU A 229 9.14 -9.07 18.99
C LEU A 229 10.60 -9.46 18.73
N ASP A 230 10.87 -10.74 18.51
CA ASP A 230 12.22 -11.23 18.18
C ASP A 230 12.65 -10.75 16.79
N ASP A 231 11.72 -10.68 15.81
CA ASP A 231 11.99 -10.10 14.50
C ASP A 231 12.37 -8.63 14.63
N VAL A 232 11.60 -7.87 15.42
CA VAL A 232 11.89 -6.44 15.68
C VAL A 232 13.28 -6.27 16.29
N GLU A 233 13.61 -7.05 17.34
CA GLU A 233 14.91 -6.96 17.99
C GLU A 233 16.05 -7.28 17.02
N ALA A 234 15.89 -8.32 16.18
CA ALA A 234 16.90 -8.71 15.20
C ALA A 234 17.18 -7.60 14.18
N ARG A 235 16.14 -6.93 13.63
CA ARG A 235 16.30 -5.80 12.71
C ARG A 235 16.98 -4.61 13.37
N LEU A 236 16.58 -4.27 14.60
CA LEU A 236 17.23 -3.18 15.36
C LEU A 236 18.72 -3.48 15.60
N GLN A 237 19.07 -4.72 15.97
CA GLN A 237 20.46 -5.15 16.17
C GLN A 237 21.26 -5.15 14.85
N ALA A 238 20.60 -5.39 13.71
CA ALA A 238 21.19 -5.26 12.38
C ALA A 238 21.31 -3.78 11.91
N GLY A 239 20.83 -2.82 12.72
CA GLY A 239 20.92 -1.38 12.43
C GLY A 239 19.82 -0.85 11.51
N MET A 240 18.80 -1.63 11.22
CA MET A 240 17.67 -1.26 10.37
C MET A 240 16.66 -0.38 11.13
N TYR A 241 15.81 0.33 10.38
CA TYR A 241 14.56 0.88 10.90
C TYR A 241 13.48 -0.19 10.82
N VAL A 242 12.59 -0.20 11.81
CA VAL A 242 11.40 -1.05 11.83
C VAL A 242 10.16 -0.18 11.60
N MET A 243 9.39 -0.52 10.60
CA MET A 243 8.09 0.11 10.35
C MET A 243 7.00 -0.73 11.01
N LEU A 244 6.25 -0.12 11.91
CA LEU A 244 5.11 -0.75 12.56
C LEU A 244 3.90 -0.62 11.65
N ARG A 245 3.53 -1.73 11.02
CA ARG A 245 2.50 -1.80 9.98
C ARG A 245 1.10 -1.98 10.56
N ASN A 246 0.13 -1.20 10.04
CA ASN A 246 -1.28 -1.40 10.32
C ASN A 246 -2.13 -0.99 9.11
N GLY A 247 -2.35 -1.92 8.20
CA GLY A 247 -3.13 -1.74 6.99
C GLY A 247 -4.48 -2.45 7.02
N SER A 248 -4.99 -2.80 5.85
CA SER A 248 -6.22 -3.60 5.70
C SER A 248 -5.93 -5.10 5.70
N ALA A 249 -4.77 -5.51 5.19
CA ALA A 249 -4.34 -6.90 5.13
C ALA A 249 -3.60 -7.34 6.40
N CYS A 250 -2.76 -6.49 6.96
CA CYS A 250 -1.87 -6.79 8.08
C CYS A 250 -2.06 -5.82 9.22
N HIS A 251 -2.11 -6.34 10.46
CA HIS A 251 -2.40 -5.59 11.69
C HIS A 251 -1.35 -5.84 12.76
N ASP A 252 -0.06 -5.61 12.44
CA ASP A 252 1.06 -6.01 13.31
C ASP A 252 1.35 -4.98 14.41
N LEU A 253 1.07 -3.69 14.16
CA LEU A 253 1.36 -2.59 15.07
C LEU A 253 0.89 -2.81 16.52
N PRO A 254 -0.35 -3.27 16.82
CA PRO A 254 -0.81 -3.43 18.20
C PRO A 254 0.04 -4.42 19.02
N ASN A 255 0.65 -5.40 18.34
CA ASN A 255 1.51 -6.38 18.98
C ASN A 255 2.96 -5.89 19.09
N LEU A 256 3.49 -5.29 18.03
CA LEU A 256 4.89 -4.93 17.92
C LEU A 256 5.26 -3.62 18.61
N VAL A 257 4.30 -2.72 18.79
CA VAL A 257 4.53 -1.42 19.47
C VAL A 257 5.12 -1.57 20.88
N ARG A 258 4.93 -2.72 21.51
CA ARG A 258 5.50 -3.05 22.83
C ARG A 258 7.02 -3.16 22.84
N ALA A 259 7.66 -3.31 21.67
CA ALA A 259 9.11 -3.28 21.53
C ALA A 259 9.70 -1.87 21.64
N VAL A 260 8.87 -0.83 21.51
CA VAL A 260 9.31 0.56 21.52
C VAL A 260 9.65 1.00 22.95
N THR A 261 10.86 1.51 23.12
CA THR A 261 11.38 2.04 24.37
C THR A 261 12.00 3.43 24.14
N PRO A 262 12.21 4.24 25.16
CA PRO A 262 12.92 5.52 24.99
C PRO A 262 14.32 5.39 24.37
N ALA A 263 14.98 4.27 24.55
CA ALA A 263 16.35 4.03 24.04
C ALA A 263 16.37 3.74 22.52
N ASN A 264 15.33 3.06 22.00
CA ASN A 264 15.27 2.62 20.60
C ASN A 264 14.22 3.38 19.77
N LEU A 265 13.41 4.27 20.35
CA LEU A 265 12.32 5.02 19.70
C LEU A 265 12.71 5.57 18.32
N ARG A 266 13.92 6.10 18.21
CA ARG A 266 14.45 6.72 16.97
C ARG A 266 14.55 5.78 15.75
N ARG A 267 14.35 4.48 15.94
CA ARG A 267 14.45 3.45 14.89
C ARG A 267 13.10 2.90 14.46
N PHE A 268 12.00 3.45 14.99
CA PHE A 268 10.65 3.03 14.62
C PHE A 268 9.96 4.06 13.74
N LEU A 269 9.25 3.57 12.74
CA LEU A 269 8.38 4.32 11.84
C LEU A 269 6.98 3.73 11.90
N LEU A 270 5.99 4.43 11.35
CA LEU A 270 4.63 3.93 11.14
C LEU A 270 4.34 3.82 9.66
N CYS A 271 3.66 2.76 9.24
CA CYS A 271 3.25 2.56 7.86
C CYS A 271 1.91 1.82 7.75
N SER A 272 1.25 2.02 6.62
CA SER A 272 -0.01 1.37 6.31
C SER A 272 0.15 0.15 5.41
N ASP A 273 1.11 0.16 4.49
CA ASP A 273 1.27 -0.86 3.45
C ASP A 273 0.02 -0.89 2.54
N ASP A 274 -0.76 -1.97 2.50
CA ASP A 274 -2.03 -2.06 1.78
C ASP A 274 -3.18 -1.47 2.59
N LEU A 275 -3.83 -0.43 2.07
CA LEU A 275 -4.91 0.26 2.80
C LEU A 275 -6.12 0.57 1.93
N HIS A 276 -7.23 -0.08 2.20
CA HIS A 276 -8.49 0.07 1.48
C HIS A 276 -9.28 1.33 1.90
N PRO A 277 -10.10 1.92 1.02
CA PRO A 277 -10.92 3.10 1.32
C PRO A 277 -11.82 2.88 2.53
N LYS A 278 -12.45 1.71 2.65
CA LYS A 278 -13.31 1.35 3.79
C LYS A 278 -12.59 1.51 5.13
N THR A 279 -11.37 0.99 5.23
CA THR A 279 -10.55 1.12 6.44
C THR A 279 -10.25 2.59 6.74
N ILE A 280 -9.95 3.41 5.71
CA ILE A 280 -9.69 4.85 5.89
C ILE A 280 -10.96 5.55 6.40
N PHE A 281 -12.13 5.28 5.82
CA PHE A 281 -13.39 5.89 6.25
C PHE A 281 -13.82 5.47 7.66
N GLU A 282 -13.66 4.21 8.02
CA GLU A 282 -14.11 3.67 9.30
C GLU A 282 -13.14 3.95 10.45
N LYS A 283 -11.83 3.88 10.21
CA LYS A 283 -10.81 3.92 11.27
C LYS A 283 -9.91 5.15 11.19
N GLY A 284 -9.62 5.62 9.99
CA GLY A 284 -8.65 6.67 9.72
C GLY A 284 -7.41 6.16 9.00
N HIS A 285 -6.34 6.96 9.03
CA HIS A 285 -5.03 6.68 8.45
C HIS A 285 -3.97 6.68 9.56
N LEU A 286 -2.88 7.45 9.43
CA LEU A 286 -1.86 7.53 10.48
C LEU A 286 -2.38 8.05 11.84
N ASN A 287 -3.45 8.84 11.87
CA ASN A 287 -4.12 9.21 13.11
C ASN A 287 -4.66 7.99 13.89
N GLU A 288 -5.10 6.93 13.20
CA GLU A 288 -5.43 5.63 13.82
C GLU A 288 -4.19 4.96 14.40
N HIS A 289 -3.06 4.96 13.66
CA HIS A 289 -1.81 4.39 14.16
C HIS A 289 -1.35 5.09 15.45
N LEU A 290 -1.48 6.43 15.52
CA LEU A 290 -1.18 7.18 16.74
C LEU A 290 -2.07 6.74 17.91
N ARG A 291 -3.37 6.55 17.66
CA ARG A 291 -4.35 6.08 18.66
C ARG A 291 -3.98 4.70 19.19
N LEU A 292 -3.63 3.77 18.30
CA LEU A 292 -3.19 2.42 18.67
C LEU A 292 -1.90 2.44 19.50
N CYS A 293 -0.93 3.27 19.14
CA CYS A 293 0.30 3.46 19.91
C CYS A 293 0.03 3.95 21.33
N VAL A 294 -0.82 4.96 21.46
CA VAL A 294 -1.17 5.53 22.79
C VAL A 294 -2.01 4.54 23.60
N ALA A 295 -2.93 3.82 22.97
CA ALA A 295 -3.70 2.75 23.62
C ALA A 295 -2.80 1.62 24.14
N ALA A 296 -1.68 1.36 23.48
CA ALA A 296 -0.66 0.41 23.92
C ALA A 296 0.29 0.95 25.02
N GLY A 297 0.15 2.23 25.41
CA GLY A 297 0.88 2.84 26.53
C GLY A 297 2.06 3.74 26.13
N LEU A 298 2.29 4.01 24.84
CA LEU A 298 3.26 5.03 24.45
C LEU A 298 2.76 6.44 24.77
N SER A 299 3.69 7.36 25.03
CA SER A 299 3.32 8.78 25.10
C SER A 299 2.88 9.29 23.74
N PRO A 300 1.92 10.21 23.66
CA PRO A 300 1.52 10.81 22.39
C PRO A 300 2.68 11.43 21.61
N GLN A 301 3.63 12.06 22.33
CA GLN A 301 4.82 12.64 21.73
C GLN A 301 5.69 11.58 21.04
N ALA A 302 5.88 10.42 21.67
CA ALA A 302 6.63 9.31 21.10
C ALA A 302 5.94 8.75 19.83
N ALA A 303 4.62 8.56 19.88
CA ALA A 303 3.83 8.11 18.72
C ALA A 303 3.94 9.10 17.55
N ILE A 304 3.75 10.41 17.81
CA ILE A 304 3.90 11.46 16.79
C ILE A 304 5.33 11.49 16.24
N THR A 305 6.35 11.28 17.07
CA THR A 305 7.76 11.25 16.61
C THR A 305 8.01 10.14 15.60
N MET A 306 7.41 8.95 15.79
CA MET A 306 7.53 7.85 14.84
C MET A 306 6.88 8.19 13.48
N ALA A 307 5.75 8.89 13.50
CA ALA A 307 5.03 9.30 12.29
C ALA A 307 5.54 10.61 11.67
N THR A 308 6.60 11.23 12.18
CA THR A 308 7.07 12.55 11.72
C THR A 308 8.59 12.64 11.65
N LEU A 309 9.27 12.93 12.77
CA LEU A 309 10.71 13.15 12.81
C LEU A 309 11.51 11.91 12.39
N ASN A 310 11.13 10.74 12.87
CA ASN A 310 11.85 9.51 12.53
C ASN A 310 11.73 9.17 11.03
N ALA A 311 10.54 9.34 10.45
CA ALA A 311 10.32 9.17 9.02
C ALA A 311 11.13 10.18 8.21
N ALA A 312 11.15 11.45 8.67
CA ALA A 312 11.96 12.49 8.04
C ALA A 312 13.47 12.14 8.08
N ASP A 313 13.97 11.69 9.23
CA ASP A 313 15.38 11.27 9.38
C ASP A 313 15.70 10.04 8.52
N CYS A 314 14.78 9.07 8.44
CA CYS A 314 14.96 7.86 7.64
C CYS A 314 15.11 8.20 6.15
N TYR A 315 14.27 9.06 5.61
CA TYR A 315 14.22 9.39 4.18
C TYR A 315 14.95 10.70 3.82
N HIS A 316 15.72 11.27 4.77
CA HIS A 316 16.48 12.51 4.57
C HIS A 316 15.63 13.73 4.18
N PHE A 317 14.44 13.85 4.77
CA PHE A 317 13.63 15.05 4.63
C PHE A 317 14.11 16.15 5.59
N ASP A 318 15.10 16.92 5.16
CA ASP A 318 15.68 17.98 6.00
C ASP A 318 14.71 19.16 6.24
N ASP A 319 13.63 19.25 5.47
CA ASP A 319 12.71 20.39 5.47
C ASP A 319 11.45 20.19 6.31
N ARG A 320 11.20 19.02 6.90
CA ARG A 320 9.95 18.68 7.61
C ARG A 320 10.16 17.77 8.84
N GLY A 321 9.10 17.21 9.38
CA GLY A 321 9.13 16.24 10.50
C GLY A 321 9.13 16.86 11.90
N ALA A 322 9.23 18.19 12.01
CA ALA A 322 9.19 18.87 13.30
C ALA A 322 8.61 20.29 13.17
N LEU A 323 7.99 20.81 14.24
CA LEU A 323 7.59 22.21 14.34
C LEU A 323 8.78 23.06 14.81
N ALA A 324 9.62 23.49 13.87
CA ALA A 324 10.82 24.25 14.17
C ALA A 324 11.09 25.33 13.08
N PRO A 325 11.72 26.45 13.44
CA PRO A 325 12.11 27.46 12.47
C PRO A 325 12.95 26.90 11.32
N GLY A 326 12.58 27.25 10.09
CA GLY A 326 13.21 26.78 8.87
C GLY A 326 12.57 25.53 8.26
N LYS A 327 11.70 24.82 8.98
CA LYS A 327 10.96 23.68 8.46
C LYS A 327 9.73 24.13 7.64
N ARG A 328 9.33 23.34 6.66
CA ARG A 328 8.09 23.51 5.91
C ARG A 328 6.91 23.53 6.88
N ALA A 329 5.96 24.41 6.64
CA ALA A 329 4.80 24.57 7.51
C ALA A 329 3.72 23.52 7.23
N ASP A 330 4.08 22.25 7.42
CA ASP A 330 3.17 21.11 7.43
C ASP A 330 2.78 20.86 8.88
N ILE A 331 1.53 21.19 9.20
CA ILE A 331 1.05 21.26 10.59
C ILE A 331 -0.30 20.58 10.68
N VAL A 332 -0.50 19.76 11.70
CA VAL A 332 -1.79 19.18 12.06
C VAL A 332 -2.24 19.78 13.38
N LEU A 333 -3.49 20.21 13.44
CA LEU A 333 -4.15 20.59 14.70
C LEU A 333 -5.05 19.44 15.14
N PHE A 334 -4.74 18.83 16.28
CA PHE A 334 -5.54 17.81 16.94
C PHE A 334 -6.38 18.43 18.07
N GLU A 335 -7.63 17.98 18.20
CA GLU A 335 -8.49 18.33 19.32
C GLU A 335 -7.94 17.74 20.63
N ASP A 336 -7.44 16.51 20.55
CA ASP A 336 -6.90 15.76 21.67
C ASP A 336 -5.75 14.84 21.23
N LEU A 337 -5.00 14.28 22.19
CA LEU A 337 -3.89 13.35 21.94
C LEU A 337 -4.20 11.92 22.41
N LYS A 338 -5.46 11.57 22.54
CA LYS A 338 -5.94 10.22 22.83
C LYS A 338 -6.60 9.60 21.59
N ASP A 339 -7.59 10.31 21.05
CA ASP A 339 -8.37 9.87 19.89
C ASP A 339 -7.87 10.49 18.58
N PHE A 340 -6.99 11.50 18.67
CA PHE A 340 -6.33 12.16 17.53
C PHE A 340 -7.33 12.67 16.47
N HIS A 341 -8.42 13.31 16.95
CA HIS A 341 -9.35 13.99 16.05
C HIS A 341 -8.68 15.19 15.40
N VAL A 342 -8.62 15.18 14.07
CA VAL A 342 -8.00 16.25 13.28
C VAL A 342 -8.99 17.40 13.09
N LEU A 343 -8.64 18.58 13.60
CA LEU A 343 -9.39 19.81 13.39
C LEU A 343 -9.03 20.48 12.07
N ALA A 344 -7.73 20.57 11.77
CA ALA A 344 -7.24 21.17 10.54
C ALA A 344 -5.86 20.62 10.18
N THR A 345 -5.58 20.59 8.88
CA THR A 345 -4.27 20.23 8.30
C THR A 345 -3.76 21.37 7.44
N PHE A 346 -2.51 21.76 7.65
CA PHE A 346 -1.81 22.76 6.85
C PHE A 346 -0.67 22.11 6.09
N ILE A 347 -0.53 22.46 4.82
CA ILE A 347 0.56 22.02 3.94
C ILE A 347 1.23 23.23 3.36
N GLY A 348 2.54 23.40 3.61
CA GLY A 348 3.27 24.58 3.19
C GLY A 348 2.65 25.89 3.68
N GLY A 349 2.03 25.88 4.85
CA GLY A 349 1.36 27.03 5.48
C GLY A 349 -0.05 27.31 4.96
N GLN A 350 -0.54 26.62 3.97
CA GLN A 350 -1.92 26.73 3.49
C GLN A 350 -2.83 25.75 4.23
N LYS A 351 -4.02 26.17 4.67
CA LYS A 351 -5.01 25.28 5.23
C LYS A 351 -5.52 24.34 4.15
N ALA A 352 -5.06 23.10 4.17
CA ALA A 352 -5.38 22.08 3.18
C ALA A 352 -6.66 21.29 3.50
N ALA A 353 -6.97 21.15 4.81
CA ALA A 353 -8.20 20.52 5.26
C ALA A 353 -8.69 21.11 6.59
N GLU A 354 -10.00 21.01 6.81
CA GLU A 354 -10.65 21.42 8.05
C GLU A 354 -11.88 20.55 8.32
N LYS A 355 -12.05 20.07 9.54
CA LYS A 355 -13.23 19.28 9.96
C LYS A 355 -13.56 18.12 9.02
N GLY A 356 -12.53 17.36 8.64
CA GLY A 356 -12.67 16.21 7.75
C GLY A 356 -12.87 16.53 6.26
N GLN A 357 -12.83 17.81 5.86
CA GLN A 357 -13.02 18.23 4.47
C GLN A 357 -11.70 18.72 3.85
N TYR A 358 -11.37 18.22 2.67
CA TYR A 358 -10.27 18.72 1.85
C TYR A 358 -10.70 20.04 1.18
N LEU A 359 -9.87 21.07 1.25
CA LEU A 359 -10.22 22.44 0.86
C LEU A 359 -9.53 22.96 -0.39
N LEU A 360 -8.41 22.34 -0.79
CA LEU A 360 -7.60 22.86 -1.91
C LEU A 360 -8.14 22.42 -3.28
N PRO A 361 -7.74 23.09 -4.37
CA PRO A 361 -8.14 22.69 -5.70
C PRO A 361 -7.76 21.25 -6.01
N PHE A 362 -8.61 20.59 -6.75
CA PHE A 362 -8.49 19.20 -7.13
C PHE A 362 -8.80 19.03 -8.62
N THR A 363 -7.97 18.29 -9.33
CA THR A 363 -8.20 17.90 -10.73
C THR A 363 -7.73 16.46 -10.93
N ARG A 364 -8.41 15.73 -11.81
CA ARG A 364 -8.01 14.36 -12.18
C ARG A 364 -6.84 14.40 -13.16
N ALA A 365 -5.93 13.44 -13.01
CA ALA A 365 -4.88 13.19 -14.00
C ALA A 365 -5.45 12.45 -15.23
N ASP A 366 -4.83 12.63 -16.37
CA ASP A 366 -5.11 11.84 -17.57
C ASP A 366 -4.47 10.45 -17.45
N TYR A 367 -5.29 9.41 -17.45
CA TYR A 367 -4.83 8.02 -17.35
C TYR A 367 -4.81 7.27 -18.70
N SER A 368 -4.94 7.99 -19.83
CA SER A 368 -5.00 7.37 -21.15
C SER A 368 -3.79 6.46 -21.46
N ALA A 369 -2.61 6.83 -20.95
CA ALA A 369 -1.38 6.04 -21.12
C ALA A 369 -1.37 4.69 -20.39
N VAL A 370 -2.21 4.52 -19.38
CA VAL A 370 -2.30 3.30 -18.54
C VAL A 370 -3.70 2.67 -18.54
N GLY A 371 -4.64 3.23 -19.32
CA GLY A 371 -6.06 2.82 -19.33
C GLY A 371 -6.39 1.62 -20.24
N SER A 372 -5.42 1.01 -20.90
CA SER A 372 -5.63 -0.11 -21.83
C SER A 372 -4.75 -1.30 -21.46
N SER A 373 -4.82 -1.73 -20.20
CA SER A 373 -3.95 -2.73 -19.60
C SER A 373 -4.59 -4.14 -19.49
N VAL A 374 -5.77 -4.36 -20.05
CA VAL A 374 -6.44 -5.67 -20.02
C VAL A 374 -6.59 -6.19 -21.45
N CYS A 375 -5.92 -7.30 -21.74
CA CYS A 375 -5.96 -8.00 -23.02
C CYS A 375 -6.05 -9.52 -22.76
N ILE A 376 -7.23 -10.10 -22.94
CA ILE A 376 -7.46 -11.54 -22.74
C ILE A 376 -7.60 -12.29 -24.09
N ALA A 377 -6.85 -11.85 -25.10
CA ALA A 377 -6.91 -12.48 -26.42
C ALA A 377 -6.68 -13.99 -26.32
N GLY A 378 -7.54 -14.75 -27.00
CA GLY A 378 -7.47 -16.21 -26.97
C GLY A 378 -8.05 -16.87 -25.72
N PHE A 379 -8.63 -16.14 -24.77
CA PHE A 379 -9.41 -16.72 -23.69
C PHE A 379 -10.76 -17.25 -24.19
N SER A 380 -11.23 -18.34 -23.61
CA SER A 380 -12.56 -18.91 -23.84
C SER A 380 -12.97 -19.80 -22.65
N GLU A 381 -14.26 -20.05 -22.49
CA GLU A 381 -14.78 -20.96 -21.44
C GLU A 381 -14.11 -22.34 -21.48
N GLU A 382 -13.73 -22.84 -22.65
CA GLU A 382 -13.07 -24.15 -22.82
C GLU A 382 -11.71 -24.22 -22.13
N LYS A 383 -11.01 -23.09 -21.96
CA LYS A 383 -9.74 -23.03 -21.23
C LYS A 383 -9.89 -23.20 -19.73
N LEU A 384 -11.10 -23.17 -19.22
CA LEU A 384 -11.40 -23.45 -17.80
C LEU A 384 -11.62 -24.95 -17.53
N VAL A 385 -11.58 -25.81 -18.53
CA VAL A 385 -11.69 -27.26 -18.37
C VAL A 385 -10.35 -27.83 -17.88
N MET A 386 -10.36 -28.54 -16.75
CA MET A 386 -9.13 -28.96 -16.07
C MET A 386 -8.46 -30.22 -16.67
N HIS A 387 -9.19 -31.05 -17.42
CA HIS A 387 -8.69 -32.30 -18.04
C HIS A 387 -8.00 -33.27 -17.07
N LEU A 388 -8.54 -33.39 -15.84
CA LEU A 388 -7.99 -34.25 -14.80
C LEU A 388 -8.13 -35.74 -15.13
N THR A 389 -7.12 -36.52 -14.77
CA THR A 389 -7.11 -38.00 -14.88
C THR A 389 -7.27 -38.71 -13.54
N SER A 390 -6.99 -38.02 -12.42
CA SER A 390 -7.13 -38.50 -11.05
C SER A 390 -8.25 -37.74 -10.32
N ASP A 391 -8.95 -38.44 -9.41
CA ASP A 391 -9.91 -37.82 -8.48
C ASP A 391 -9.23 -37.28 -7.22
N ARG A 392 -7.97 -37.64 -6.97
CA ARG A 392 -7.18 -37.16 -5.85
C ARG A 392 -6.33 -35.99 -6.28
N ILE A 393 -6.58 -34.82 -5.70
CA ILE A 393 -5.97 -33.56 -6.15
C ILE A 393 -5.46 -32.74 -4.98
N ARG A 394 -4.54 -31.80 -5.28
CA ARG A 394 -4.13 -30.72 -4.36
C ARG A 394 -5.16 -29.61 -4.32
N THR A 395 -5.37 -29.02 -3.15
CA THR A 395 -6.15 -27.82 -2.96
C THR A 395 -5.29 -26.71 -2.34
N ILE A 396 -5.59 -25.47 -2.71
CA ILE A 396 -5.13 -24.30 -1.96
C ILE A 396 -6.14 -24.08 -0.84
N ASP A 397 -5.71 -24.23 0.40
CA ASP A 397 -6.58 -24.10 1.55
C ASP A 397 -6.45 -22.70 2.16
N ILE A 398 -7.56 -21.97 2.25
CA ILE A 398 -7.61 -20.64 2.82
C ILE A 398 -7.41 -20.72 4.33
N VAL A 399 -6.55 -19.85 4.86
CA VAL A 399 -6.44 -19.57 6.29
C VAL A 399 -7.21 -18.27 6.58
N PRO A 400 -8.35 -18.32 7.29
CA PRO A 400 -9.15 -17.14 7.56
C PRO A 400 -8.36 -16.04 8.28
N GLY A 401 -8.59 -14.78 7.88
CA GLY A 401 -7.99 -13.61 8.51
C GLY A 401 -6.53 -13.33 8.13
N GLY A 402 -6.01 -13.99 7.08
CA GLY A 402 -4.66 -13.74 6.59
C GLY A 402 -4.52 -13.97 5.09
N VAL A 403 -3.31 -13.73 4.58
CA VAL A 403 -2.93 -13.91 3.17
C VAL A 403 -2.17 -15.21 2.91
N VAL A 404 -1.80 -15.92 3.98
CA VAL A 404 -1.12 -17.22 3.94
C VAL A 404 -2.12 -18.30 3.57
N THR A 405 -1.68 -19.31 2.82
CA THR A 405 -2.47 -20.49 2.47
C THR A 405 -1.83 -21.76 3.00
N GLU A 406 -2.58 -22.86 3.03
CA GLU A 406 -2.08 -24.18 3.36
C GLU A 406 -2.17 -25.11 2.16
N LYS A 407 -1.35 -26.17 2.18
CA LYS A 407 -1.37 -27.24 1.18
C LYS A 407 -2.42 -28.28 1.60
N GLY A 408 -3.49 -28.37 0.83
CA GLY A 408 -4.54 -29.35 1.06
C GLY A 408 -4.56 -30.48 0.05
N GLU A 409 -5.32 -31.51 0.38
CA GLU A 409 -5.66 -32.63 -0.51
C GLU A 409 -7.16 -32.91 -0.44
N ALA A 410 -7.74 -33.30 -1.57
CA ALA A 410 -9.15 -33.65 -1.64
C ALA A 410 -9.43 -34.79 -2.63
N LEU A 411 -10.56 -35.47 -2.41
CA LEU A 411 -11.20 -36.31 -3.41
C LEU A 411 -12.33 -35.50 -4.05
N ILE A 412 -12.35 -35.45 -5.36
CA ILE A 412 -13.31 -34.67 -6.16
C ILE A 412 -14.11 -35.55 -7.10
N HIS A 413 -15.16 -34.99 -7.68
CA HIS A 413 -15.88 -35.58 -8.80
C HIS A 413 -15.43 -34.91 -10.11
N ARG A 414 -15.38 -35.71 -11.20
CA ARG A 414 -15.05 -35.25 -12.54
C ARG A 414 -16.15 -35.64 -13.52
N ASP A 415 -16.33 -34.83 -14.55
CA ASP A 415 -17.16 -35.19 -15.69
C ASP A 415 -16.40 -36.07 -16.69
N ASP A 416 -17.09 -36.47 -17.80
CA ASP A 416 -16.50 -37.30 -18.84
C ASP A 416 -15.32 -36.66 -19.61
N ARG A 417 -15.14 -35.35 -19.50
CA ARG A 417 -14.01 -34.60 -20.05
C ARG A 417 -12.85 -34.43 -19.07
N GLY A 418 -13.03 -34.92 -17.85
CA GLY A 418 -12.07 -34.75 -16.77
C GLY A 418 -12.19 -33.38 -16.07
N ASP A 419 -13.25 -32.62 -16.31
CA ASP A 419 -13.41 -31.35 -15.62
C ASP A 419 -13.96 -31.54 -14.22
N PHE A 420 -13.58 -30.63 -13.30
CA PHE A 420 -14.05 -30.61 -11.93
C PHE A 420 -15.57 -30.36 -11.88
N VAL A 421 -16.27 -31.22 -11.15
CA VAL A 421 -17.70 -31.08 -10.86
C VAL A 421 -17.87 -30.53 -9.46
N TYR A 422 -18.48 -29.35 -9.34
CA TYR A 422 -18.72 -28.69 -8.07
C TYR A 422 -19.65 -29.50 -7.16
N ASP A 423 -19.22 -29.70 -5.90
CA ASP A 423 -20.03 -30.30 -4.84
C ASP A 423 -20.28 -29.26 -3.73
N PRO A 424 -21.54 -28.84 -3.51
CA PRO A 424 -21.87 -27.87 -2.44
C PRO A 424 -21.50 -28.29 -1.03
N GLN A 425 -21.25 -29.60 -0.79
CA GLN A 425 -20.88 -30.15 0.52
C GLN A 425 -19.38 -30.10 0.79
N ALA A 426 -18.55 -29.99 -0.26
CA ALA A 426 -17.10 -30.12 -0.13
C ALA A 426 -16.39 -28.78 0.17
N ASP A 427 -17.07 -27.63 0.02
CA ASP A 427 -16.49 -26.29 0.10
C ASP A 427 -15.21 -26.13 -0.75
N ILE A 428 -15.22 -26.69 -1.95
CA ILE A 428 -14.14 -26.58 -2.93
C ILE A 428 -14.71 -25.94 -4.18
N VAL A 429 -14.03 -24.90 -4.66
CA VAL A 429 -14.39 -24.20 -5.90
C VAL A 429 -13.21 -24.17 -6.88
N LYS A 430 -13.50 -24.08 -8.16
CA LYS A 430 -12.48 -23.85 -9.18
C LYS A 430 -11.92 -22.43 -9.01
N VAL A 431 -10.62 -22.26 -9.16
CA VAL A 431 -9.94 -20.99 -9.28
C VAL A 431 -9.08 -20.99 -10.55
N ALA A 432 -9.06 -19.87 -11.26
CA ALA A 432 -8.24 -19.69 -12.44
C ALA A 432 -7.50 -18.36 -12.39
N VAL A 433 -6.28 -18.33 -12.91
CA VAL A 433 -5.50 -17.11 -13.16
C VAL A 433 -5.35 -16.97 -14.67
N VAL A 434 -5.89 -15.89 -15.23
CA VAL A 434 -5.93 -15.63 -16.68
C VAL A 434 -4.96 -14.50 -16.99
N GLU A 435 -3.97 -14.79 -17.84
CA GLU A 435 -3.01 -13.80 -18.31
C GLU A 435 -3.73 -12.66 -19.05
N ARG A 436 -3.43 -11.40 -18.69
CA ARG A 436 -4.12 -10.22 -19.22
C ARG A 436 -3.22 -9.14 -19.83
N HIS A 437 -1.92 -9.37 -19.90
CA HIS A 437 -0.96 -8.34 -20.32
C HIS A 437 -0.56 -8.46 -21.79
N HIS A 438 -0.31 -9.69 -22.24
CA HIS A 438 0.29 -9.97 -23.56
C HIS A 438 -0.67 -10.71 -24.50
N GLY A 439 -1.88 -11.07 -23.99
CA GLY A 439 -2.84 -11.83 -24.79
C GLY A 439 -2.35 -13.22 -25.21
N THR A 440 -1.52 -13.85 -24.38
CA THR A 440 -0.98 -15.19 -24.63
C THR A 440 -2.08 -16.25 -24.60
N GLY A 441 -3.18 -15.95 -23.92
CA GLY A 441 -4.23 -16.90 -23.62
C GLY A 441 -3.81 -17.98 -22.62
N CYS A 442 -2.75 -17.73 -21.83
CA CYS A 442 -2.33 -18.60 -20.74
C CYS A 442 -3.36 -18.57 -19.61
N VAL A 443 -3.69 -19.74 -19.05
CA VAL A 443 -4.65 -19.88 -17.95
C VAL A 443 -4.15 -20.96 -17.00
N GLY A 444 -3.79 -20.56 -15.79
CA GLY A 444 -3.51 -21.47 -14.68
C GLY A 444 -4.81 -21.91 -14.02
N LEU A 445 -4.94 -23.19 -13.71
CA LEU A 445 -6.12 -23.77 -13.09
C LEU A 445 -5.78 -24.44 -11.76
N GLY A 446 -6.63 -24.25 -10.77
CA GLY A 446 -6.49 -24.80 -9.43
C GLY A 446 -7.83 -25.01 -8.73
N LEU A 447 -7.78 -25.54 -7.54
CA LEU A 447 -8.94 -25.71 -6.66
C LEU A 447 -8.69 -25.03 -5.31
N LEU A 448 -9.64 -24.21 -4.88
CA LEU A 448 -9.61 -23.40 -3.68
C LEU A 448 -10.59 -23.96 -2.66
N ARG A 449 -10.14 -24.24 -1.44
CA ARG A 449 -10.97 -24.74 -0.35
C ARG A 449 -11.10 -23.71 0.76
N GLY A 450 -12.31 -23.56 1.31
CA GLY A 450 -12.60 -22.66 2.43
C GLY A 450 -13.12 -21.28 2.01
N TYR A 451 -13.37 -21.04 0.72
CA TYR A 451 -13.91 -19.76 0.23
C TYR A 451 -15.42 -19.61 0.50
N GLY A 452 -16.13 -20.73 0.67
CA GLY A 452 -17.55 -20.76 1.00
C GLY A 452 -18.50 -20.50 -0.15
N LEU A 453 -18.03 -20.13 -1.35
CA LEU A 453 -18.84 -19.81 -2.53
C LEU A 453 -19.79 -20.98 -2.89
N LYS A 454 -21.10 -20.72 -2.93
CA LYS A 454 -22.13 -21.75 -3.18
C LYS A 454 -22.65 -21.74 -4.61
N ARG A 455 -22.54 -20.65 -5.33
CA ARG A 455 -22.98 -20.48 -6.73
C ARG A 455 -22.34 -19.26 -7.36
N GLY A 456 -22.28 -19.23 -8.71
CA GLY A 456 -21.76 -18.10 -9.47
C GLY A 456 -20.25 -18.04 -9.47
N ALA A 457 -19.73 -16.84 -9.73
CA ALA A 457 -18.29 -16.55 -9.78
C ALA A 457 -17.97 -15.16 -9.22
N VAL A 458 -16.74 -15.03 -8.70
CA VAL A 458 -16.11 -13.78 -8.28
C VAL A 458 -14.82 -13.63 -9.05
N ALA A 459 -14.57 -12.46 -9.67
CA ALA A 459 -13.36 -12.17 -10.41
C ALA A 459 -12.80 -10.79 -10.09
N VAL A 460 -11.47 -10.67 -10.13
CA VAL A 460 -10.75 -9.44 -9.86
C VAL A 460 -9.48 -9.35 -10.74
N SER A 461 -9.11 -8.13 -11.16
CA SER A 461 -7.87 -7.84 -11.86
C SER A 461 -6.76 -7.31 -10.95
N VAL A 462 -7.03 -7.18 -9.65
CA VAL A 462 -6.02 -6.90 -8.62
C VAL A 462 -5.59 -8.23 -8.03
N ALA A 463 -4.41 -8.71 -8.40
CA ALA A 463 -3.87 -9.99 -7.96
C ALA A 463 -2.34 -9.88 -7.85
N HIS A 464 -1.88 -9.63 -6.63
CA HIS A 464 -0.48 -9.29 -6.34
C HIS A 464 0.51 -10.35 -6.82
N ASP A 465 1.67 -9.96 -7.41
CA ASP A 465 2.04 -8.61 -7.84
C ASP A 465 1.88 -8.44 -9.35
N SER A 466 1.74 -9.56 -10.09
CA SER A 466 1.65 -9.56 -11.56
C SER A 466 0.31 -9.04 -12.07
N HIS A 467 -0.71 -9.03 -11.23
CA HIS A 467 -2.06 -8.54 -11.53
C HIS A 467 -2.73 -9.18 -12.75
N ASN A 468 -2.52 -10.48 -12.95
CA ASN A 468 -3.34 -11.27 -13.85
C ASN A 468 -4.77 -11.39 -13.31
N ILE A 469 -5.76 -11.62 -14.16
CA ILE A 469 -7.14 -11.79 -13.69
C ILE A 469 -7.25 -13.09 -12.90
N ILE A 470 -7.72 -13.01 -11.66
CA ILE A 470 -8.07 -14.18 -10.87
C ILE A 470 -9.59 -14.32 -10.78
N VAL A 471 -10.09 -15.53 -10.96
CA VAL A 471 -11.53 -15.83 -10.89
C VAL A 471 -11.75 -17.13 -10.12
N ALA A 472 -12.66 -17.10 -9.13
CA ALA A 472 -13.14 -18.28 -8.44
C ALA A 472 -14.63 -18.51 -8.76
N GLY A 473 -15.01 -19.76 -9.01
CA GLY A 473 -16.40 -20.05 -9.39
C GLY A 473 -16.82 -21.51 -9.23
N THR A 474 -18.12 -21.71 -9.27
CA THR A 474 -18.77 -23.02 -9.15
C THR A 474 -19.03 -23.67 -10.52
N ASN A 475 -18.86 -22.93 -11.61
CA ASN A 475 -19.04 -23.41 -12.98
C ASN A 475 -18.27 -22.52 -13.98
N ASN A 476 -17.88 -23.11 -15.12
CA ASN A 476 -17.06 -22.44 -16.13
C ASN A 476 -17.79 -21.27 -16.81
N ARG A 477 -19.08 -21.38 -17.04
CA ARG A 477 -19.89 -20.33 -17.69
C ARG A 477 -19.86 -19.02 -16.92
N ASP A 478 -20.11 -19.08 -15.59
CA ASP A 478 -20.11 -17.88 -14.76
C ASP A 478 -18.69 -17.32 -14.58
N MET A 479 -17.67 -18.19 -14.49
CA MET A 479 -16.27 -17.79 -14.47
C MET A 479 -15.88 -17.06 -15.78
N ALA A 480 -16.23 -17.62 -16.93
CA ALA A 480 -15.95 -16.99 -18.23
C ALA A 480 -16.65 -15.64 -18.36
N ALA A 481 -17.94 -15.56 -18.00
CA ALA A 481 -18.70 -14.31 -18.03
C ALA A 481 -18.08 -13.24 -17.09
N ALA A 482 -17.52 -13.65 -15.93
CA ALA A 482 -16.86 -12.74 -15.02
C ALA A 482 -15.53 -12.19 -15.61
N VAL A 483 -14.73 -13.03 -16.25
CA VAL A 483 -13.49 -12.61 -16.94
C VAL A 483 -13.79 -11.66 -18.11
N GLU A 484 -14.79 -11.98 -18.94
CA GLU A 484 -15.22 -11.13 -20.05
C GLU A 484 -15.77 -9.78 -19.57
N ALA A 485 -16.48 -9.75 -18.43
CA ALA A 485 -16.95 -8.51 -17.83
C ALA A 485 -15.80 -7.61 -17.37
N LEU A 486 -14.73 -8.20 -16.82
CA LEU A 486 -13.52 -7.44 -16.44
C LEU A 486 -12.80 -6.86 -17.65
N GLU A 487 -12.71 -7.58 -18.77
CA GLU A 487 -12.15 -7.00 -20.00
C GLU A 487 -13.00 -5.82 -20.49
N GLY A 488 -14.32 -6.00 -20.54
CA GLY A 488 -15.27 -4.97 -21.01
C GLY A 488 -15.20 -3.67 -20.21
N GLN A 489 -14.91 -3.73 -18.92
CA GLN A 489 -14.76 -2.58 -18.03
C GLN A 489 -13.31 -2.13 -17.80
N LYS A 490 -12.33 -2.76 -18.50
CA LYS A 490 -10.88 -2.48 -18.42
C LYS A 490 -10.26 -2.81 -17.05
N GLY A 491 -10.72 -3.89 -16.42
CA GLY A 491 -10.30 -4.33 -15.09
C GLY A 491 -11.25 -3.92 -13.98
N GLY A 492 -11.00 -4.44 -12.81
CA GLY A 492 -11.80 -4.17 -11.61
C GLY A 492 -12.19 -5.42 -10.85
N MET A 493 -13.37 -5.37 -10.25
CA MET A 493 -13.96 -6.45 -9.47
C MET A 493 -15.36 -6.74 -9.99
N THR A 494 -15.76 -8.01 -10.06
CA THR A 494 -17.09 -8.38 -10.52
C THR A 494 -17.58 -9.67 -9.88
N ILE A 495 -18.89 -9.78 -9.70
CA ILE A 495 -19.57 -11.01 -9.30
C ILE A 495 -20.65 -11.36 -10.30
N VAL A 496 -20.74 -12.64 -10.68
CA VAL A 496 -21.64 -13.16 -11.71
C VAL A 496 -22.44 -14.33 -11.18
N LEU A 497 -23.70 -14.39 -11.58
CA LEU A 497 -24.60 -15.53 -11.34
C LEU A 497 -25.45 -15.78 -12.58
N ASP A 498 -25.52 -17.05 -13.03
CA ASP A 498 -26.29 -17.48 -14.18
C ASP A 498 -25.99 -16.66 -15.47
N GLY A 499 -24.70 -16.31 -15.65
CA GLY A 499 -24.21 -15.50 -16.76
C GLY A 499 -24.56 -13.99 -16.67
N THR A 500 -25.09 -13.53 -15.52
CA THR A 500 -25.46 -12.12 -15.31
C THR A 500 -24.57 -11.47 -14.25
N VAL A 501 -24.01 -10.30 -14.58
CA VAL A 501 -23.26 -9.48 -13.63
C VAL A 501 -24.21 -8.94 -12.55
N LEU A 502 -23.98 -9.30 -11.28
CA LEU A 502 -24.78 -8.84 -10.16
C LEU A 502 -24.27 -7.53 -9.55
N ALA A 503 -22.96 -7.37 -9.48
CA ALA A 503 -22.29 -6.15 -9.06
C ALA A 503 -20.91 -6.09 -9.71
N SER A 504 -20.43 -4.87 -9.92
CA SER A 504 -19.13 -4.63 -10.57
C SER A 504 -18.56 -3.28 -10.16
N ILE A 505 -17.24 -3.24 -10.04
CA ILE A 505 -16.45 -2.03 -9.71
C ILE A 505 -15.40 -1.86 -10.80
N PRO A 506 -15.58 -0.95 -11.75
CA PRO A 506 -14.55 -0.66 -12.76
C PRO A 506 -13.29 -0.03 -12.14
N LEU A 507 -12.14 -0.54 -12.53
CA LEU A 507 -10.82 0.01 -12.19
C LEU A 507 -10.04 0.30 -13.49
N PRO A 508 -10.43 1.34 -14.26
CA PRO A 508 -9.89 1.56 -15.60
C PRO A 508 -8.44 2.04 -15.62
N ILE A 509 -7.89 2.47 -14.48
CA ILE A 509 -6.51 2.90 -14.36
C ILE A 509 -5.67 1.65 -14.08
N ALA A 510 -5.01 1.15 -15.09
CA ALA A 510 -4.17 -0.06 -15.07
C ALA A 510 -4.91 -1.35 -14.64
N GLY A 511 -6.24 -1.36 -14.54
CA GLY A 511 -7.00 -2.45 -13.93
C GLY A 511 -6.87 -2.50 -12.40
N LEU A 512 -6.35 -1.47 -11.76
CA LEU A 512 -6.02 -1.40 -10.33
C LEU A 512 -6.76 -0.31 -9.59
N MET A 513 -6.98 0.86 -10.22
CA MET A 513 -7.55 2.03 -9.57
C MET A 513 -8.76 2.57 -10.36
N SER A 514 -9.70 3.13 -9.60
CA SER A 514 -10.92 3.77 -10.12
C SER A 514 -10.66 5.23 -10.46
N ASP A 515 -11.39 5.72 -11.46
CA ASP A 515 -11.50 7.15 -11.79
C ASP A 515 -12.64 7.85 -11.03
N GLN A 516 -13.33 7.10 -10.15
CA GLN A 516 -14.44 7.62 -9.35
C GLN A 516 -13.97 8.17 -7.99
N PRO A 517 -14.78 8.99 -7.31
CA PRO A 517 -14.52 9.38 -5.93
C PRO A 517 -14.44 8.18 -4.98
N ALA A 518 -13.56 8.24 -3.99
CA ALA A 518 -13.36 7.16 -3.02
C ALA A 518 -14.64 6.72 -2.32
N ALA A 519 -15.54 7.66 -1.97
CA ALA A 519 -16.84 7.32 -1.38
C ALA A 519 -17.75 6.51 -2.31
N ALA A 520 -17.63 6.69 -3.63
CA ALA A 520 -18.38 5.89 -4.60
C ALA A 520 -17.78 4.48 -4.72
N VAL A 521 -16.46 4.36 -4.67
CA VAL A 521 -15.76 3.07 -4.66
C VAL A 521 -16.12 2.28 -3.40
N ASP A 522 -16.08 2.92 -2.23
CA ASP A 522 -16.44 2.31 -0.95
C ASP A 522 -17.89 1.80 -0.94
N ALA A 523 -18.86 2.63 -1.37
CA ALA A 523 -20.25 2.23 -1.47
C ALA A 523 -20.46 1.05 -2.45
N ALA A 524 -19.74 1.03 -3.57
CA ALA A 524 -19.82 -0.06 -4.54
C ALA A 524 -19.18 -1.36 -3.97
N MET A 525 -18.12 -1.24 -3.17
CA MET A 525 -17.53 -2.37 -2.44
C MET A 525 -18.52 -2.96 -1.44
N ASP A 526 -19.19 -2.14 -0.63
CA ASP A 526 -20.20 -2.60 0.31
C ASP A 526 -21.34 -3.37 -0.40
N GLU A 527 -21.80 -2.88 -1.55
CA GLU A 527 -22.83 -3.56 -2.36
C GLU A 527 -22.30 -4.92 -2.88
N LEU A 528 -21.09 -4.95 -3.42
CA LEU A 528 -20.49 -6.17 -3.95
C LEU A 528 -20.30 -7.21 -2.85
N TYR A 529 -19.76 -6.82 -1.70
CA TYR A 529 -19.55 -7.72 -0.54
C TYR A 529 -20.88 -8.26 -0.01
N ALA A 530 -21.87 -7.39 0.16
CA ALA A 530 -23.20 -7.82 0.59
C ALA A 530 -23.82 -8.87 -0.35
N LYS A 531 -23.70 -8.66 -1.67
CA LYS A 531 -24.20 -9.62 -2.66
C LYS A 531 -23.36 -10.91 -2.69
N ALA A 532 -22.03 -10.82 -2.57
CA ALA A 532 -21.15 -11.98 -2.51
C ALA A 532 -21.49 -12.89 -1.31
N HIS A 533 -21.67 -12.32 -0.13
CA HIS A 533 -22.04 -13.10 1.06
C HIS A 533 -23.47 -13.60 1.02
N HIS A 534 -24.45 -12.75 0.73
CA HIS A 534 -25.86 -13.12 0.86
C HIS A 534 -26.45 -13.82 -0.36
N VAL A 535 -25.94 -13.54 -1.58
CA VAL A 535 -26.45 -14.14 -2.80
C VAL A 535 -25.57 -15.28 -3.29
N LEU A 536 -24.25 -15.09 -3.35
CA LEU A 536 -23.35 -16.14 -3.83
C LEU A 536 -22.94 -17.12 -2.73
N GLY A 537 -23.03 -16.73 -1.44
CA GLY A 537 -22.76 -17.57 -0.28
C GLY A 537 -21.30 -17.68 0.10
N VAL A 538 -20.45 -16.71 -0.31
CA VAL A 538 -19.06 -16.61 0.18
C VAL A 538 -19.05 -16.54 1.71
N SER A 539 -18.13 -17.26 2.36
CA SER A 539 -18.05 -17.31 3.83
C SER A 539 -17.90 -15.91 4.44
N ALA A 540 -18.60 -15.68 5.56
CA ALA A 540 -18.47 -14.42 6.30
C ALA A 540 -17.09 -14.27 7.00
N ASP A 541 -16.35 -15.35 7.16
CA ASP A 541 -15.01 -15.36 7.76
C ASP A 541 -13.90 -15.09 6.73
N VAL A 542 -14.27 -14.86 5.47
CA VAL A 542 -13.36 -14.64 4.34
C VAL A 542 -13.61 -13.28 3.71
N ASP A 543 -12.57 -12.50 3.52
CA ASP A 543 -12.65 -11.30 2.70
C ASP A 543 -12.81 -11.69 1.22
N VAL A 544 -13.91 -11.24 0.60
CA VAL A 544 -14.33 -11.66 -0.75
C VAL A 544 -13.27 -11.39 -1.80
N ILE A 545 -12.66 -10.22 -1.77
CA ILE A 545 -11.73 -9.75 -2.81
C ILE A 545 -10.28 -9.95 -2.37
N MET A 546 -9.92 -9.50 -1.15
CA MET A 546 -8.54 -9.58 -0.67
C MET A 546 -8.02 -11.01 -0.66
N THR A 547 -8.86 -11.99 -0.28
CA THR A 547 -8.46 -13.41 -0.34
C THR A 547 -8.03 -13.81 -1.74
N LEU A 548 -8.75 -13.40 -2.78
CA LEU A 548 -8.37 -13.70 -4.17
C LEU A 548 -7.13 -12.93 -4.60
N CYS A 549 -6.99 -11.66 -4.20
CA CYS A 549 -5.85 -10.82 -4.58
C CYS A 549 -4.48 -11.44 -4.22
N PHE A 550 -4.43 -12.23 -3.13
CA PHE A 550 -3.19 -12.87 -2.68
C PHE A 550 -3.04 -14.35 -3.08
N MET A 551 -3.98 -14.92 -3.84
CA MET A 551 -3.88 -16.32 -4.29
C MET A 551 -2.80 -16.56 -5.34
N SER A 552 -2.33 -15.53 -6.02
CA SER A 552 -1.30 -15.61 -7.06
C SER A 552 0.08 -15.09 -6.67
N LEU A 553 0.27 -14.67 -5.41
CA LEU A 553 1.54 -14.09 -4.97
C LEU A 553 2.57 -15.17 -4.56
N PRO A 554 3.61 -15.46 -5.39
CA PRO A 554 4.50 -16.60 -5.20
C PRO A 554 5.60 -16.38 -4.15
N VAL A 555 5.54 -15.29 -3.40
CA VAL A 555 6.47 -14.97 -2.31
C VAL A 555 5.84 -15.11 -0.92
N ILE A 556 4.52 -15.38 -0.85
CA ILE A 556 3.82 -15.66 0.41
C ILE A 556 3.44 -17.15 0.49
N PRO A 557 3.81 -17.90 1.56
CA PRO A 557 3.52 -19.34 1.70
C PRO A 557 2.01 -19.65 1.72
N LYS A 558 1.60 -20.94 1.42
CA LYS A 558 2.50 -22.04 1.00
C LYS A 558 2.27 -22.47 -0.44
N LEU A 559 1.00 -22.53 -0.89
CA LEU A 559 0.59 -22.98 -2.23
C LEU A 559 -0.17 -21.86 -2.93
N LYS A 560 0.26 -21.48 -4.12
CA LYS A 560 -0.29 -20.37 -4.90
C LYS A 560 -0.60 -20.82 -6.34
N LEU A 561 -1.42 -20.06 -7.04
CA LEU A 561 -1.77 -20.31 -8.42
C LEU A 561 -1.28 -19.17 -9.30
N LEU A 562 -0.37 -19.45 -10.22
CA LEU A 562 0.07 -18.53 -11.26
C LEU A 562 -0.69 -18.81 -12.56
N ASP A 563 -0.65 -17.91 -13.52
CA ASP A 563 -1.22 -18.14 -14.85
C ASP A 563 -0.53 -19.31 -15.59
N THR A 564 0.68 -19.65 -15.17
CA THR A 564 1.50 -20.76 -15.67
C THR A 564 1.28 -22.08 -14.94
N GLY A 565 0.65 -22.08 -13.75
CA GLY A 565 0.35 -23.32 -13.02
C GLY A 565 0.36 -23.20 -11.50
N LEU A 566 0.20 -24.34 -10.84
CA LEU A 566 0.18 -24.42 -9.37
C LEU A 566 1.61 -24.38 -8.84
N PHE A 567 1.90 -23.44 -7.96
CA PHE A 567 3.24 -23.13 -7.44
C PHE A 567 3.37 -23.40 -5.94
N ASP A 568 4.36 -24.17 -5.56
CA ASP A 568 4.74 -24.44 -4.18
C ASP A 568 5.82 -23.45 -3.74
N VAL A 569 5.43 -22.47 -2.91
CA VAL A 569 6.34 -21.40 -2.47
C VAL A 569 7.48 -21.91 -1.60
N GLU A 570 7.26 -22.95 -0.80
CA GLU A 570 8.31 -23.53 0.06
C GLU A 570 9.33 -24.35 -0.74
N ALA A 571 8.87 -25.05 -1.78
CA ALA A 571 9.74 -25.75 -2.72
C ALA A 571 10.36 -24.84 -3.78
N PHE A 572 9.77 -23.66 -3.97
CA PHE A 572 10.08 -22.67 -4.99
C PHE A 572 10.04 -23.26 -6.41
N ASP A 573 9.01 -24.09 -6.69
CA ASP A 573 8.84 -24.81 -7.95
C ASP A 573 7.36 -25.15 -8.23
N PHE A 574 7.06 -25.46 -9.48
CA PHE A 574 5.73 -25.93 -9.89
C PHE A 574 5.45 -27.33 -9.37
N VAL A 575 4.20 -27.54 -9.00
CA VAL A 575 3.72 -28.87 -8.58
C VAL A 575 2.48 -29.27 -9.38
N PRO A 576 2.32 -30.58 -9.74
CA PRO A 576 1.12 -31.03 -10.41
C PRO A 576 -0.10 -30.89 -9.49
N ILE A 577 -1.25 -30.54 -10.06
CA ILE A 577 -2.49 -30.48 -9.28
C ILE A 577 -2.95 -31.88 -8.86
N GLU A 578 -2.69 -32.90 -9.67
CA GLU A 578 -3.04 -34.28 -9.38
C GLU A 578 -2.04 -34.92 -8.41
N LEU A 579 -2.56 -35.69 -7.48
CA LEU A 579 -1.79 -36.56 -6.60
C LEU A 579 -1.81 -37.96 -7.21
N GLY A 580 -0.65 -38.49 -7.53
CA GLY A 580 -0.47 -39.80 -8.11
C GLY A 580 -0.98 -40.96 -7.25
#